data_62c93474fb3402025306f5898a492efe
#
_entry.id   62c93474fb3402025306f5898a492efe
#
_cell.length_a   1.000
_cell.length_b   1.000
_cell.length_c   1.000
_cell.angle_alpha   90.00
_cell.angle_beta   90.00
_cell.angle_gamma   90.00
#
_symmetry.space_group_name_H-M   'P 1'
#
loop_
_entity.id
_entity.type
_entity.pdbx_description
1 polymer ?
#
loop_
_entity_poly.entity_id
_entity_poly.type
_entity_poly.pdbx_seq_one_letter_code
_entity_poly.pdbx_strand_id
1 'polypeptide(L)'
;LLFTKIFLHFLVFITYCWENDEHNKWVHKLASDLGVAGFEVIIDIQQPLGIELNRFMEQTILNVDKVLIIATPEYKRRADNRERGVGYETSLITDDLIKDQNRIKFIPIIRDGSKESSYPVYLGNRKGLSMRDEDSYEEALNELISNIRNY
;
A
#
# COMPACT_ATOMS: atom_id res chain seq x y z
N LEU A 1 -29.02 5.37 4.04
CA LEU A 1 -28.89 5.11 5.46
C LEU A 1 -27.44 5.06 5.90
N LEU A 2 -27.19 5.43 7.13
CA LEU A 2 -25.89 5.53 7.75
C LEU A 2 -25.11 4.21 7.63
N PHE A 3 -25.77 3.10 7.86
CA PHE A 3 -25.16 1.77 7.79
C PHE A 3 -24.64 1.42 6.39
N THR A 4 -25.41 1.76 5.36
CA THR A 4 -25.02 1.48 3.98
C THR A 4 -23.74 2.22 3.62
N LYS A 5 -23.60 3.46 4.08
CA LYS A 5 -22.40 4.26 3.84
C LYS A 5 -21.17 3.67 4.50
N ILE A 6 -21.30 3.19 5.74
CA ILE A 6 -20.19 2.58 6.49
C ILE A 6 -19.71 1.30 5.82
N PHE A 7 -20.63 0.44 5.38
CA PHE A 7 -20.29 -0.85 4.76
C PHE A 7 -19.74 -0.73 3.34
N LEU A 8 -20.03 0.38 2.64
CA LEU A 8 -19.54 0.60 1.28
C LEU A 8 -18.21 1.37 1.24
N HIS A 9 -17.70 1.77 2.40
CA HIS A 9 -16.52 2.62 2.50
C HIS A 9 -15.31 1.81 2.89
N PHE A 10 -14.43 1.55 1.91
CA PHE A 10 -13.17 0.85 2.14
C PHE A 10 -12.04 1.85 2.36
N LEU A 11 -11.27 1.60 3.41
CA LEU A 11 -10.05 2.34 3.74
C LEU A 11 -8.85 1.61 3.15
N VAL A 12 -8.09 2.32 2.32
CA VAL A 12 -6.90 1.79 1.66
C VAL A 12 -5.70 2.65 2.02
N PHE A 13 -4.66 2.03 2.55
CA PHE A 13 -3.41 2.71 2.82
C PHE A 13 -2.38 2.34 1.75
N ILE A 14 -1.70 3.35 1.20
CA ILE A 14 -0.63 3.14 0.23
C ILE A 14 0.71 3.46 0.88
N THR A 15 1.61 2.47 0.92
CA THR A 15 2.99 2.66 1.33
C THR A 15 3.89 2.61 0.11
N TYR A 16 4.75 3.61 -0.03
CA TYR A 16 5.66 3.74 -1.16
C TYR A 16 6.91 4.52 -0.78
N CYS A 17 7.92 4.43 -1.62
CA CYS A 17 9.18 5.12 -1.44
C CYS A 17 9.23 6.37 -2.32
N TRP A 18 9.62 7.49 -1.75
CA TRP A 18 9.89 8.71 -2.52
C TRP A 18 11.18 8.50 -3.33
N GLU A 19 11.07 8.50 -4.65
CA GLU A 19 12.21 8.23 -5.52
C GLU A 19 12.52 9.40 -6.45
N ASN A 20 11.55 9.76 -7.29
CA ASN A 20 11.64 10.87 -8.23
C ASN A 20 10.23 11.38 -8.52
N ASP A 21 10.14 12.52 -9.22
CA ASP A 21 8.85 13.15 -9.51
C ASP A 21 7.92 12.25 -10.32
N GLU A 22 8.44 11.54 -11.31
CA GLU A 22 7.65 10.64 -12.14
C GLU A 22 7.01 9.54 -11.31
N HIS A 23 7.79 8.88 -10.47
CA HIS A 23 7.30 7.82 -9.59
C HIS A 23 6.27 8.35 -8.61
N ASN A 24 6.57 9.46 -7.96
CA ASN A 24 5.68 10.05 -6.96
C ASN A 24 4.34 10.48 -7.59
N LYS A 25 4.38 11.07 -8.77
CA LYS A 25 3.16 11.42 -9.52
C LYS A 25 2.35 10.20 -9.91
N TRP A 26 3.01 9.11 -10.29
CA TRP A 26 2.33 7.87 -10.62
C TRP A 26 1.58 7.31 -9.40
N VAL A 27 2.23 7.30 -8.25
CA VAL A 27 1.58 6.83 -7.00
C VAL A 27 0.38 7.70 -6.65
N HIS A 28 0.50 9.02 -6.76
CA HIS A 28 -0.61 9.95 -6.50
C HIS A 28 -1.74 9.78 -7.51
N LYS A 29 -1.42 9.49 -8.77
CA LYS A 29 -2.44 9.16 -9.77
C LYS A 29 -3.20 7.90 -9.38
N LEU A 30 -2.51 6.85 -8.96
CA LEU A 30 -3.16 5.63 -8.48
C LEU A 30 -4.08 5.93 -7.31
N ALA A 31 -3.62 6.71 -6.34
CA ALA A 31 -4.42 7.10 -5.18
C ALA A 31 -5.69 7.86 -5.63
N SER A 32 -5.56 8.78 -6.57
CA SER A 32 -6.69 9.54 -7.11
C SER A 32 -7.68 8.64 -7.85
N ASP A 33 -7.19 7.72 -8.66
CA ASP A 33 -8.05 6.79 -9.41
C ASP A 33 -8.81 5.84 -8.48
N LEU A 34 -8.18 5.40 -7.40
CA LEU A 34 -8.85 4.61 -6.37
C LEU A 34 -9.91 5.43 -5.63
N GLY A 35 -9.63 6.70 -5.38
CA GLY A 35 -10.60 7.63 -4.79
C GLY A 35 -11.84 7.79 -5.67
N VAL A 36 -11.65 7.94 -6.98
CA VAL A 36 -12.75 8.00 -7.96
C VAL A 36 -13.57 6.71 -7.96
N ALA A 37 -12.94 5.58 -7.72
CA ALA A 37 -13.64 4.29 -7.63
C ALA A 37 -14.43 4.11 -6.33
N GLY A 38 -14.33 5.04 -5.39
CA GLY A 38 -15.12 5.05 -4.16
C GLY A 38 -14.38 4.65 -2.90
N PHE A 39 -13.07 4.43 -2.98
CA PHE A 39 -12.27 4.10 -1.80
C PHE A 39 -11.80 5.37 -1.09
N GLU A 40 -11.68 5.30 0.24
CA GLU A 40 -10.95 6.31 0.99
C GLU A 40 -9.48 5.92 1.04
N VAL A 41 -8.62 6.75 0.46
CA VAL A 41 -7.20 6.45 0.31
C VAL A 41 -6.39 7.29 1.27
N ILE A 42 -5.55 6.63 2.04
CA ILE A 42 -4.59 7.27 2.94
C ILE A 42 -3.21 7.15 2.30
N ILE A 43 -2.62 8.31 2.01
CA ILE A 43 -1.30 8.42 1.40
C ILE A 43 -0.61 9.67 1.96
N ASP A 44 0.69 9.62 2.17
CA ASP A 44 1.47 10.76 2.67
C ASP A 44 0.82 11.38 3.91
N ILE A 45 0.71 10.61 4.97
CA ILE A 45 0.01 11.00 6.18
C ILE A 45 0.58 12.28 6.76
N GLN A 46 -0.21 13.35 6.73
CA GLN A 46 0.13 14.62 7.37
C GLN A 46 -0.47 14.63 8.77
N GLN A 47 0.37 14.95 9.74
CA GLN A 47 -0.01 14.91 11.13
C GLN A 47 0.04 16.28 11.79
N PRO A 48 -0.87 16.58 12.73
CA PRO A 48 -0.75 17.78 13.54
C PRO A 48 0.54 17.78 14.35
N LEU A 49 1.06 18.97 14.60
CA LEU A 49 2.23 19.12 15.48
C LEU A 49 1.88 18.56 16.87
N GLY A 50 2.84 17.84 17.44
CA GLY A 50 2.71 17.28 18.79
C GLY A 50 2.08 15.89 18.86
N ILE A 51 1.62 15.33 17.73
CA ILE A 51 1.09 13.96 17.74
C ILE A 51 2.21 12.93 17.89
N GLU A 52 1.92 11.83 18.56
CA GLU A 52 2.84 10.71 18.66
C GLU A 52 2.74 9.87 17.39
N LEU A 53 3.77 9.98 16.53
CA LEU A 53 3.75 9.43 15.17
C LEU A 53 3.68 7.90 15.13
N ASN A 54 4.44 7.24 16.00
CA ASN A 54 4.53 5.78 15.96
C ASN A 54 3.17 5.13 16.27
N ARG A 55 2.49 5.65 17.27
CA ARG A 55 1.17 5.17 17.65
C ARG A 55 0.13 5.42 16.55
N PHE A 56 0.23 6.57 15.91
CA PHE A 56 -0.68 6.91 14.82
C PHE A 56 -0.50 5.97 13.64
N MET A 57 0.74 5.68 13.23
CA MET A 57 1.04 4.75 12.14
C MET A 57 0.56 3.34 12.46
N GLU A 58 0.81 2.88 13.69
CA GLU A 58 0.35 1.58 14.15
C GLU A 58 -1.17 1.45 14.03
N GLN A 59 -1.91 2.44 14.51
CA GLN A 59 -3.36 2.43 14.42
C GLN A 59 -3.86 2.51 12.99
N THR A 60 -3.20 3.27 12.12
CA THR A 60 -3.55 3.36 10.70
C THR A 60 -3.46 1.98 10.05
N ILE A 61 -2.34 1.29 10.21
CA ILE A 61 -2.15 -0.03 9.59
C ILE A 61 -3.14 -1.06 10.16
N LEU A 62 -3.46 -0.99 11.43
CA LEU A 62 -4.42 -1.91 12.05
C LEU A 62 -5.86 -1.66 11.58
N ASN A 63 -6.22 -0.41 11.30
CA ASN A 63 -7.61 -0.03 11.03
C ASN A 63 -8.00 0.03 9.56
N VAL A 64 -7.04 0.06 8.64
CA VAL A 64 -7.36 0.05 7.21
C VAL A 64 -7.80 -1.32 6.74
N ASP A 65 -8.59 -1.35 5.67
CA ASP A 65 -9.06 -2.59 5.07
C ASP A 65 -7.98 -3.24 4.20
N LYS A 66 -7.24 -2.44 3.46
CA LYS A 66 -6.17 -2.89 2.58
C LYS A 66 -4.95 -2.00 2.70
N VAL A 67 -3.79 -2.62 2.54
CA VAL A 67 -2.51 -1.93 2.42
C VAL A 67 -1.92 -2.27 1.07
N LEU A 68 -1.69 -1.26 0.24
CA LEU A 68 -1.03 -1.43 -1.04
C LEU A 68 0.45 -1.11 -0.86
N ILE A 69 1.29 -2.06 -1.21
CA ILE A 69 2.74 -1.93 -1.09
C ILE A 69 3.31 -1.71 -2.49
N ILE A 70 3.73 -0.48 -2.78
CA ILE A 70 4.29 -0.14 -4.09
C ILE A 70 5.74 -0.61 -4.13
N ALA A 71 5.93 -1.77 -4.73
CA ALA A 71 7.22 -2.44 -4.76
C ALA A 71 8.09 -1.92 -5.90
N THR A 72 9.27 -1.44 -5.54
CA THR A 72 10.36 -1.05 -6.43
C THR A 72 11.67 -1.54 -5.82
N PRO A 73 12.75 -1.61 -6.60
CA PRO A 73 14.05 -1.97 -6.02
C PRO A 73 14.46 -1.06 -4.85
N GLU A 74 14.17 0.23 -4.94
CA GLU A 74 14.47 1.19 -3.86
C GLU A 74 13.61 0.94 -2.62
N TYR A 75 12.33 0.62 -2.81
CA TYR A 75 11.46 0.26 -1.68
C TYR A 75 12.02 -0.97 -0.94
N LYS A 76 12.40 -2.00 -1.69
CA LYS A 76 12.99 -3.20 -1.11
C LYS A 76 14.24 -2.87 -0.31
N ARG A 77 15.14 -2.08 -0.88
CA ARG A 77 16.38 -1.69 -0.21
C ARG A 77 16.11 -1.01 1.13
N ARG A 78 15.24 -0.01 1.13
CA ARG A 78 14.92 0.75 2.35
C ARG A 78 14.18 -0.10 3.38
N ALA A 79 13.23 -0.88 2.94
CA ALA A 79 12.45 -1.74 3.83
C ALA A 79 13.33 -2.81 4.49
N ASP A 80 14.16 -3.49 3.70
CA ASP A 80 15.06 -4.52 4.21
C ASP A 80 16.11 -3.95 5.17
N ASN A 81 16.55 -2.71 4.94
CA ASN A 81 17.50 -2.01 5.80
C ASN A 81 16.84 -1.27 6.97
N ARG A 82 15.52 -1.30 7.06
CA ARG A 82 14.77 -0.60 8.13
C ARG A 82 15.08 0.90 8.21
N GLU A 83 15.22 1.54 7.05
CA GLU A 83 15.45 2.98 6.99
C GLU A 83 14.19 3.76 7.38
N ARG A 84 14.37 5.03 7.77
CA ARG A 84 13.29 5.93 8.21
C ARG A 84 12.11 5.94 7.25
N GLY A 85 10.91 6.02 7.81
CA GLY A 85 9.65 6.00 7.06
C GLY A 85 9.32 4.58 6.64
N VAL A 86 9.75 4.18 5.45
CA VAL A 86 9.50 2.84 4.91
C VAL A 86 9.91 1.74 5.89
N GLY A 87 11.06 1.89 6.56
CA GLY A 87 11.54 0.92 7.53
C GLY A 87 10.62 0.74 8.73
N TYR A 88 10.06 1.82 9.23
CA TYR A 88 9.12 1.77 10.35
C TYR A 88 7.79 1.12 9.94
N GLU A 89 7.23 1.54 8.83
CA GLU A 89 6.01 0.93 8.28
C GLU A 89 6.20 -0.57 8.03
N THR A 90 7.36 -0.94 7.50
CA THR A 90 7.72 -2.34 7.28
C THR A 90 7.70 -3.16 8.57
N SER A 91 8.18 -2.59 9.67
CA SER A 91 8.14 -3.27 10.97
C SER A 91 6.71 -3.54 11.42
N LEU A 92 5.82 -2.57 11.28
CA LEU A 92 4.41 -2.73 11.65
C LEU A 92 3.70 -3.74 10.76
N ILE A 93 3.94 -3.69 9.46
CA ILE A 93 3.35 -4.64 8.50
C ILE A 93 3.84 -6.05 8.79
N THR A 94 5.13 -6.21 9.05
CA THR A 94 5.72 -7.52 9.36
C THR A 94 5.11 -8.13 10.61
N ASP A 95 4.95 -7.33 11.67
CA ASP A 95 4.34 -7.80 12.91
C ASP A 95 2.89 -8.26 12.70
N ASP A 96 2.12 -7.50 11.94
CA ASP A 96 0.73 -7.85 11.64
C ASP A 96 0.64 -9.11 10.78
N LEU A 97 1.54 -9.28 9.80
CA LEU A 97 1.62 -10.48 8.97
C LEU A 97 2.01 -11.72 9.76
N ILE A 98 2.90 -11.59 10.74
CA ILE A 98 3.29 -12.71 11.60
C ILE A 98 2.12 -13.18 12.45
N LYS A 99 1.31 -12.26 12.93
CA LYS A 99 0.13 -12.57 13.74
C LYS A 99 -0.96 -13.30 12.94
N ASP A 100 -1.09 -12.98 11.65
CA ASP A 100 -2.12 -13.56 10.81
C ASP A 100 -1.58 -13.82 9.40
N GLN A 101 -0.97 -14.99 9.22
CA GLN A 101 -0.32 -15.39 7.97
C GLN A 101 -1.29 -15.57 6.80
N ASN A 102 -2.57 -15.74 7.06
CA ASN A 102 -3.59 -15.94 6.04
C ASN A 102 -4.25 -14.63 5.58
N ARG A 103 -3.79 -13.50 6.07
CA ARG A 103 -4.36 -12.20 5.71
C ARG A 103 -4.12 -11.84 4.26
N ILE A 104 -5.19 -11.47 3.59
CA ILE A 104 -5.16 -10.92 2.24
C ILE A 104 -5.28 -9.39 2.25
N LYS A 105 -4.99 -8.78 3.38
CA LYS A 105 -5.01 -7.34 3.59
C LYS A 105 -3.89 -6.64 2.80
N PHE A 106 -2.74 -7.27 2.68
CA PHE A 106 -1.53 -6.67 2.10
C PHE A 106 -1.38 -7.08 0.65
N ILE A 107 -1.48 -6.11 -0.25
CA ILE A 107 -1.41 -6.34 -1.70
C ILE A 107 -0.12 -5.74 -2.25
N PRO A 108 0.85 -6.56 -2.66
CA PRO A 108 2.02 -6.05 -3.35
C PRO A 108 1.69 -5.59 -4.76
N ILE A 109 2.20 -4.42 -5.14
CA ILE A 109 2.08 -3.89 -6.49
C ILE A 109 3.49 -3.67 -7.03
N ILE A 110 3.86 -4.41 -8.09
CA ILE A 110 5.16 -4.27 -8.71
C ILE A 110 5.11 -3.10 -9.69
N ARG A 111 5.67 -1.97 -9.28
CA ARG A 111 5.74 -0.77 -10.12
C ARG A 111 6.99 -0.78 -10.99
N ASP A 112 8.09 -1.34 -10.50
CA ASP A 112 9.36 -1.40 -11.20
C ASP A 112 10.13 -2.64 -10.76
N GLY A 113 11.00 -3.16 -11.62
CA GLY A 113 11.78 -4.35 -11.35
C GLY A 113 10.95 -5.63 -11.46
N SER A 114 11.36 -6.63 -10.72
CA SER A 114 10.72 -7.94 -10.65
C SER A 114 10.33 -8.24 -9.20
N LYS A 115 9.65 -9.36 -9.00
CA LYS A 115 9.36 -9.85 -7.65
C LYS A 115 10.64 -10.02 -6.83
N GLU A 116 11.68 -10.59 -7.45
CA GLU A 116 12.97 -10.84 -6.79
C GLU A 116 13.69 -9.56 -6.42
N SER A 117 13.65 -8.55 -7.28
CA SER A 117 14.37 -7.29 -7.08
C SER A 117 13.58 -6.24 -6.28
N SER A 118 12.27 -6.37 -6.18
CA SER A 118 11.41 -5.31 -5.65
C SER A 118 10.62 -5.69 -4.40
N TYR A 119 10.41 -6.97 -4.13
CA TYR A 119 9.73 -7.38 -2.91
C TYR A 119 10.66 -7.30 -1.71
N PRO A 120 10.30 -6.56 -0.66
CA PRO A 120 10.97 -6.73 0.63
C PRO A 120 10.94 -8.18 1.08
N VAL A 121 11.91 -8.58 1.86
CA VAL A 121 12.03 -9.96 2.36
C VAL A 121 10.75 -10.39 3.09
N TYR A 122 10.13 -9.48 3.84
CA TYR A 122 8.93 -9.81 4.62
C TYR A 122 7.73 -10.23 3.79
N LEU A 123 7.66 -9.86 2.51
CA LEU A 123 6.55 -10.25 1.64
C LEU A 123 6.62 -11.72 1.21
N GLY A 124 7.80 -12.30 1.22
CA GLY A 124 7.98 -13.70 0.83
C GLY A 124 7.49 -13.97 -0.58
N ASN A 125 6.65 -14.99 -0.72
CA ASN A 125 6.11 -15.41 -2.02
C ASN A 125 4.66 -14.98 -2.24
N ARG A 126 4.25 -13.84 -1.68
CA ARG A 126 2.88 -13.35 -1.85
C ARG A 126 2.58 -13.00 -3.30
N LYS A 127 1.37 -13.33 -3.73
CA LYS A 127 0.90 -12.93 -5.05
C LYS A 127 0.70 -11.41 -5.08
N GLY A 128 1.25 -10.77 -6.10
CA GLY A 128 1.08 -9.35 -6.32
C GLY A 128 0.53 -9.06 -7.70
N LEU A 129 0.31 -7.79 -7.97
CA LEU A 129 -0.16 -7.28 -9.24
C LEU A 129 0.95 -6.47 -9.90
N SER A 130 1.24 -6.76 -11.17
CA SER A 130 2.20 -5.96 -11.93
C SER A 130 1.50 -4.73 -12.52
N MET A 131 2.05 -3.55 -12.25
CA MET A 131 1.63 -2.29 -12.83
C MET A 131 2.83 -1.55 -13.47
N ARG A 132 3.76 -2.30 -14.02
CA ARG A 132 4.96 -1.75 -14.67
C ARG A 132 4.69 -1.16 -16.04
N ASP A 133 3.70 -1.68 -16.73
CA ASP A 133 3.39 -1.32 -18.11
C ASP A 133 2.29 -0.26 -18.13
N GLU A 134 2.62 0.92 -18.63
CA GLU A 134 1.67 2.02 -18.74
C GLU A 134 0.52 1.71 -19.69
N ASP A 135 0.76 0.94 -20.74
CA ASP A 135 -0.26 0.55 -21.71
C ASP A 135 -1.32 -0.38 -21.11
N SER A 136 -0.97 -1.09 -20.04
CA SER A 136 -1.88 -1.99 -19.32
C SER A 136 -2.40 -1.39 -18.01
N TYR A 137 -2.18 -0.11 -17.77
CA TYR A 137 -2.54 0.53 -16.50
C TYR A 137 -4.02 0.40 -16.18
N GLU A 138 -4.89 0.71 -17.12
CA GLU A 138 -6.35 0.67 -16.89
C GLU A 138 -6.84 -0.75 -16.59
N GLU A 139 -6.32 -1.74 -17.29
CA GLU A 139 -6.65 -3.14 -17.05
C GLU A 139 -6.20 -3.58 -15.66
N ALA A 140 -4.97 -3.24 -15.29
CA ALA A 140 -4.42 -3.55 -13.97
C ALA A 140 -5.18 -2.83 -12.86
N LEU A 141 -5.55 -1.57 -13.07
CA LEU A 141 -6.36 -0.80 -12.13
C LEU A 141 -7.72 -1.47 -11.89
N ASN A 142 -8.38 -1.91 -12.94
CA ASN A 142 -9.66 -2.60 -12.83
C ASN A 142 -9.53 -3.92 -12.05
N GLU A 143 -8.47 -4.66 -12.28
CA GLU A 143 -8.17 -5.87 -11.52
C GLU A 143 -7.94 -5.55 -10.04
N LEU A 144 -7.19 -4.50 -9.74
CA LEU A 144 -6.95 -4.07 -8.37
C LEU A 144 -8.24 -3.68 -7.66
N ILE A 145 -9.07 -2.88 -8.31
CA ILE A 145 -10.37 -2.44 -7.77
C ILE A 145 -11.25 -3.66 -7.45
N SER A 146 -11.32 -4.60 -8.37
CA SER A 146 -12.07 -5.84 -8.18
C SER A 146 -11.56 -6.64 -6.99
N ASN A 147 -10.24 -6.75 -6.85
CA ASN A 147 -9.64 -7.44 -5.71
C ASN A 147 -9.96 -6.78 -4.38
N ILE A 148 -9.87 -5.46 -4.30
CA ILE A 148 -10.16 -4.72 -3.07
C ILE A 148 -11.62 -4.95 -2.66
N ARG A 149 -12.55 -4.95 -3.62
CA ARG A 149 -13.99 -5.10 -3.36
C ARG A 149 -14.40 -6.50 -2.96
N ASN A 150 -13.73 -7.53 -3.48
CA ASN A 150 -14.18 -8.92 -3.38
C ASN A 150 -13.42 -9.75 -2.34
N TYR A 151 -12.31 -9.26 -1.85
CA TYR A 151 -11.48 -9.97 -0.88
C TYR A 151 -11.06 -9.03 0.25
#